data_5220f9c371f2af31d890bdcf91be2279
#
_entry.id   5220f9c371f2af31d890bdcf91be2279
#
_cell.length_a   1.000
_cell.length_b   1.000
_cell.length_c   1.000
_cell.angle_alpha   90.00
_cell.angle_beta   90.00
_cell.angle_gamma   90.00
#
_symmetry.space_group_name_H-M   'P 1'
#
loop_
_entity.id
_entity.type
_entity.pdbx_description
1 polymer ?
#
loop_
_entity_poly.entity_id
_entity_poly.type
_entity_poly.pdbx_seq_one_letter_code
_entity_poly.pdbx_strand_id
1 'polypeptide(L)'
;MSVLITYRRLLGYLKPHRWAFALGILGSTIYAASTASFGWLAKRFGDGTFTHPDPRMVYLIPIALVVIFIGRGLGNFTQTYFMGYVGRSIVKRLRGEVFRSILDLPVAYFDRTSTGTLLSRLTYNSEQVGQGSTDSVVIMIRAALTVLAMIAGLFWLNWQLALISLTTGPLAAWLVSVVNRRFRRYSRRIQDSMGDVTRIAKESFEAPRLVKVYEAQSHLRAIFDAVNEHNRRSFMRLILTRGLANPTVQLVTALGGALVLGLALRDTLSGRMTPGDLLGFFTLLTSIAQPLRELVQVADPLQQGITAAESLFELIDEPPEPVGAGHALSRARGDVEFREVAFSYPQGDRPALRGVSLNVTAGTSLAIVGRSGSGKSTLVSLLPRFYDVASGSILVDGRDVRDYDLRSLRAQIAVVSQDVTLFNDTIRNNIAFGRKVSESDLLQAAEAAHVLEFVSSLPAGLDTMVGDRGVLLSGGQRQRISIARALLKNAPILILDEATSALDTEAERHIQAALAQLVRNRTTFVIAHRLSTVEQADRIVVMDAGQVVESGTHAELLARDGRYAQLYRLQFAD
;
A
#
# COMPACT_ATOMS: atom_id res chain seq x y z
N MET A 1 6.08 14.06 10.14
CA MET A 1 5.14 14.33 11.28
C MET A 1 5.85 14.05 12.61
N SER A 2 5.59 14.77 13.71
CA SER A 2 6.13 14.35 15.00
C SER A 2 5.40 13.09 15.46
N VAL A 3 6.14 12.13 16.02
CA VAL A 3 5.62 10.85 16.56
C VAL A 3 4.37 11.04 17.43
N LEU A 4 4.32 12.15 18.17
CA LEU A 4 3.21 12.50 19.06
C LEU A 4 1.91 12.82 18.28
N ILE A 5 2.01 13.48 17.13
CA ILE A 5 0.86 13.83 16.28
C ILE A 5 0.28 12.56 15.65
N THR A 6 1.16 11.68 15.13
CA THR A 6 0.77 10.39 14.57
C THR A 6 0.04 9.54 15.61
N TYR A 7 0.58 9.48 16.84
CA TYR A 7 -0.04 8.72 17.94
C TYR A 7 -1.40 9.29 18.34
N ARG A 8 -1.53 10.61 18.44
CA ARG A 8 -2.81 11.29 18.74
C ARG A 8 -3.86 11.01 17.67
N ARG A 9 -3.47 10.98 16.41
CA ARG A 9 -4.35 10.65 15.28
C ARG A 9 -4.80 9.19 15.35
N LEU A 10 -3.88 8.24 15.62
CA LEU A 10 -4.23 6.83 15.83
C LEU A 10 -5.20 6.63 16.98
N LEU A 11 -5.03 7.34 18.11
CA LEU A 11 -5.99 7.30 19.23
C LEU A 11 -7.38 7.79 18.82
N GLY A 12 -7.48 8.66 17.82
CA GLY A 12 -8.76 9.08 17.25
C GLY A 12 -9.57 7.92 16.65
N TYR A 13 -8.90 6.91 16.10
CA TYR A 13 -9.56 5.72 15.55
C TYR A 13 -10.11 4.77 16.62
N LEU A 14 -9.65 4.90 17.87
CA LEU A 14 -10.20 4.13 19.01
C LEU A 14 -11.56 4.65 19.48
N LYS A 15 -11.88 5.94 19.27
CA LYS A 15 -13.10 6.56 19.79
C LYS A 15 -14.39 5.77 19.50
N PRO A 16 -14.63 5.25 18.29
CA PRO A 16 -15.84 4.47 18.00
C PRO A 16 -15.91 3.12 18.76
N HIS A 17 -14.75 2.58 19.17
CA HIS A 17 -14.60 1.25 19.76
C HIS A 17 -14.26 1.28 21.26
N ARG A 18 -14.53 2.42 21.94
CA ARG A 18 -14.15 2.65 23.35
C ARG A 18 -14.65 1.56 24.32
N TRP A 19 -15.85 1.01 24.08
CA TRP A 19 -16.41 -0.05 24.93
C TRP A 19 -15.66 -1.37 24.77
N ALA A 20 -15.34 -1.76 23.55
CA ALA A 20 -14.53 -2.95 23.31
C ALA A 20 -13.12 -2.79 23.90
N PHE A 21 -12.52 -1.60 23.79
CA PHE A 21 -11.24 -1.29 24.42
C PHE A 21 -11.31 -1.39 25.94
N ALA A 22 -12.36 -0.85 26.58
CA ALA A 22 -12.57 -0.95 28.04
C ALA A 22 -12.73 -2.41 28.51
N LEU A 23 -13.48 -3.24 27.76
CA LEU A 23 -13.60 -4.68 28.05
C LEU A 23 -12.27 -5.41 27.90
N GLY A 24 -11.47 -5.02 26.92
CA GLY A 24 -10.11 -5.54 26.76
C GLY A 24 -9.20 -5.20 27.94
N ILE A 25 -9.27 -3.97 28.48
CA ILE A 25 -8.54 -3.56 29.69
C ILE A 25 -9.03 -4.35 30.89
N LEU A 26 -10.34 -4.52 31.06
CA LEU A 26 -10.91 -5.32 32.13
C LEU A 26 -10.39 -6.77 32.08
N GLY A 27 -10.36 -7.38 30.89
CA GLY A 27 -9.76 -8.70 30.67
C GLY A 27 -8.30 -8.76 31.07
N SER A 28 -7.51 -7.72 30.72
CA SER A 28 -6.09 -7.59 31.12
C SER A 28 -5.93 -7.50 32.64
N THR A 29 -6.84 -6.78 33.31
CA THR A 29 -6.82 -6.64 34.79
C THR A 29 -7.16 -7.94 35.48
N ILE A 30 -8.17 -8.67 34.99
CA ILE A 30 -8.52 -10.01 35.51
C ILE A 30 -7.36 -10.98 35.31
N TYR A 31 -6.73 -10.97 34.14
CA TYR A 31 -5.55 -11.79 33.85
C TYR A 31 -4.40 -11.48 34.82
N ALA A 32 -4.09 -10.20 35.01
CA ALA A 32 -3.00 -9.76 35.91
C ALA A 32 -3.27 -10.16 37.37
N ALA A 33 -4.49 -9.92 37.87
CA ALA A 33 -4.91 -10.30 39.21
C ALA A 33 -4.83 -11.81 39.43
N SER A 34 -5.37 -12.61 38.48
CA SER A 34 -5.31 -14.06 38.54
C SER A 34 -3.86 -14.55 38.53
N THR A 35 -2.98 -13.94 37.74
CA THR A 35 -1.55 -14.32 37.70
C THR A 35 -0.83 -13.98 39.01
N ALA A 36 -1.09 -12.83 39.62
CA ALA A 36 -0.53 -12.47 40.93
C ALA A 36 -1.04 -13.37 42.07
N SER A 37 -2.28 -13.87 41.95
CA SER A 37 -2.89 -14.79 42.95
C SER A 37 -2.14 -16.12 43.09
N PHE A 38 -1.31 -16.52 42.12
CA PHE A 38 -0.44 -17.70 42.29
C PHE A 38 0.55 -17.54 43.45
N GLY A 39 1.06 -16.36 43.70
CA GLY A 39 1.92 -16.08 44.86
C GLY A 39 1.18 -16.27 46.18
N TRP A 40 -0.06 -15.78 46.29
CA TRP A 40 -0.91 -16.00 47.44
C TRP A 40 -1.25 -17.49 47.64
N LEU A 41 -1.55 -18.20 46.55
CA LEU A 41 -1.85 -19.64 46.61
C LEU A 41 -0.61 -20.45 47.10
N ALA A 42 0.57 -20.13 46.57
CA ALA A 42 1.82 -20.76 46.99
C ALA A 42 2.14 -20.49 48.46
N LYS A 43 1.90 -19.28 48.96
CA LYS A 43 1.98 -18.97 50.39
C LYS A 43 1.02 -19.82 51.22
N ARG A 44 -0.27 -19.90 50.87
CA ARG A 44 -1.27 -20.70 51.58
C ARG A 44 -0.93 -22.19 51.56
N PHE A 45 -0.41 -22.68 50.47
CA PHE A 45 0.08 -24.07 50.36
C PHE A 45 1.23 -24.32 51.35
N GLY A 46 2.24 -23.45 51.40
CA GLY A 46 3.38 -23.60 52.27
C GLY A 46 3.01 -23.51 53.78
N ASP A 47 2.21 -22.50 54.14
CA ASP A 47 1.81 -22.32 55.54
C ASP A 47 0.87 -23.44 56.04
N GLY A 48 -0.09 -23.86 55.20
CA GLY A 48 -1.08 -24.90 55.52
C GLY A 48 -0.47 -26.32 55.51
N THR A 49 0.68 -26.50 54.94
CA THR A 49 1.35 -27.82 54.89
C THR A 49 2.48 -27.94 55.94
N PHE A 50 3.29 -26.88 56.10
CA PHE A 50 4.53 -26.95 56.89
C PHE A 50 4.42 -26.20 58.24
N THR A 51 3.63 -25.12 58.35
CA THR A 51 3.61 -24.30 59.58
C THR A 51 2.38 -24.65 60.45
N HIS A 52 1.19 -24.74 59.86
CA HIS A 52 -0.07 -25.08 60.53
C HIS A 52 -0.84 -26.05 59.66
N PRO A 53 -0.62 -27.37 59.75
CA PRO A 53 -1.31 -28.36 58.95
C PRO A 53 -2.84 -28.28 59.13
N ASP A 54 -3.53 -27.88 58.05
CA ASP A 54 -5.01 -27.76 58.03
C ASP A 54 -5.56 -28.76 57.01
N PRO A 55 -6.31 -29.79 57.45
CA PRO A 55 -6.89 -30.80 56.56
C PRO A 55 -7.81 -30.21 55.46
N ARG A 56 -8.40 -29.04 55.69
CA ARG A 56 -9.25 -28.34 54.72
C ARG A 56 -8.47 -27.88 53.49
N MET A 57 -7.14 -27.69 53.59
CA MET A 57 -6.30 -27.25 52.49
C MET A 57 -6.23 -28.27 51.37
N VAL A 58 -6.46 -29.56 51.63
CA VAL A 58 -6.55 -30.65 50.61
C VAL A 58 -7.62 -30.33 49.58
N TYR A 59 -8.74 -29.69 49.95
CA TYR A 59 -9.79 -29.31 49.02
C TYR A 59 -9.73 -27.85 48.59
N LEU A 60 -9.34 -26.94 49.48
CA LEU A 60 -9.29 -25.49 49.18
C LEU A 60 -8.26 -25.13 48.14
N ILE A 61 -7.04 -25.72 48.18
CA ILE A 61 -5.96 -25.38 47.25
C ILE A 61 -6.27 -25.84 45.81
N PRO A 62 -6.72 -27.09 45.54
CA PRO A 62 -7.15 -27.48 44.22
C PRO A 62 -8.30 -26.65 43.66
N ILE A 63 -9.30 -26.33 44.47
CA ILE A 63 -10.44 -25.48 44.08
C ILE A 63 -9.95 -24.06 43.72
N ALA A 64 -9.13 -23.44 44.58
CA ALA A 64 -8.56 -22.12 44.32
C ALA A 64 -7.71 -22.11 43.05
N LEU A 65 -6.92 -23.17 42.81
CA LEU A 65 -6.13 -23.34 41.60
C LEU A 65 -7.03 -23.31 40.35
N VAL A 66 -8.10 -24.10 40.35
CA VAL A 66 -9.07 -24.13 39.23
C VAL A 66 -9.71 -22.77 39.03
N VAL A 67 -10.15 -22.10 40.08
CA VAL A 67 -10.75 -20.74 40.01
C VAL A 67 -9.77 -19.72 39.41
N ILE A 68 -8.49 -19.75 39.84
CA ILE A 68 -7.44 -18.88 39.29
C ILE A 68 -7.25 -19.14 37.80
N PHE A 69 -7.18 -20.43 37.38
CA PHE A 69 -7.05 -20.77 35.95
C PHE A 69 -8.26 -20.38 35.12
N ILE A 70 -9.48 -20.51 35.64
CA ILE A 70 -10.72 -20.03 34.99
C ILE A 70 -10.66 -18.50 34.85
N GLY A 71 -10.35 -17.77 35.92
CA GLY A 71 -10.19 -16.32 35.89
C GLY A 71 -9.14 -15.88 34.86
N ARG A 72 -7.98 -16.54 34.85
CA ARG A 72 -6.90 -16.27 33.90
C ARG A 72 -7.33 -16.57 32.45
N GLY A 73 -8.05 -17.67 32.21
CA GLY A 73 -8.58 -18.04 30.91
C GLY A 73 -9.60 -17.04 30.38
N LEU A 74 -10.57 -16.68 31.22
CA LEU A 74 -11.59 -15.67 30.90
C LEU A 74 -10.97 -14.30 30.64
N GLY A 75 -10.03 -13.88 31.49
CA GLY A 75 -9.31 -12.61 31.31
C GLY A 75 -8.53 -12.58 29.99
N ASN A 76 -7.80 -13.65 29.68
CA ASN A 76 -7.06 -13.78 28.43
C ASN A 76 -7.98 -13.80 27.20
N PHE A 77 -9.07 -14.54 27.26
CA PHE A 77 -10.07 -14.57 26.17
C PHE A 77 -10.67 -13.20 25.91
N THR A 78 -11.20 -12.57 26.98
CA THR A 78 -11.83 -11.25 26.88
C THR A 78 -10.86 -10.21 26.32
N GLN A 79 -9.64 -10.17 26.82
CA GLN A 79 -8.60 -9.28 26.32
C GLN A 79 -8.32 -9.54 24.83
N THR A 80 -8.00 -10.79 24.47
CA THR A 80 -7.58 -11.15 23.09
C THR A 80 -8.68 -10.87 22.08
N TYR A 81 -9.93 -11.24 22.41
CA TYR A 81 -11.07 -11.04 21.53
C TYR A 81 -11.39 -9.56 21.30
N PHE A 82 -11.61 -8.80 22.37
CA PHE A 82 -12.04 -7.40 22.25
C PHE A 82 -10.94 -6.50 21.69
N MET A 83 -9.70 -6.71 22.07
CA MET A 83 -8.59 -5.94 21.52
C MET A 83 -8.29 -6.33 20.07
N GLY A 84 -8.37 -7.63 19.73
CA GLY A 84 -8.29 -8.08 18.33
C GLY A 84 -9.39 -7.46 17.47
N TYR A 85 -10.64 -7.38 17.99
CA TYR A 85 -11.75 -6.69 17.31
C TYR A 85 -11.43 -5.21 17.04
N VAL A 86 -10.91 -4.49 18.04
CA VAL A 86 -10.50 -3.07 17.90
C VAL A 86 -9.43 -2.93 16.83
N GLY A 87 -8.37 -3.76 16.88
CA GLY A 87 -7.28 -3.70 15.90
C GLY A 87 -7.73 -3.96 14.47
N ARG A 88 -8.53 -5.00 14.26
CA ARG A 88 -9.06 -5.31 12.93
C ARG A 88 -10.01 -4.23 12.39
N SER A 89 -10.77 -3.59 13.27
CA SER A 89 -11.64 -2.47 12.90
C SER A 89 -10.84 -1.24 12.47
N ILE A 90 -9.73 -0.93 13.14
CA ILE A 90 -8.81 0.14 12.76
C ILE A 90 -8.17 -0.14 11.39
N VAL A 91 -7.64 -1.36 11.18
CA VAL A 91 -7.05 -1.78 9.91
C VAL A 91 -8.06 -1.67 8.77
N LYS A 92 -9.29 -2.18 8.97
CA LYS A 92 -10.38 -2.06 7.98
C LYS A 92 -10.62 -0.60 7.58
N ARG A 93 -10.71 0.29 8.56
CA ARG A 93 -10.99 1.71 8.33
C ARG A 93 -9.83 2.39 7.61
N LEU A 94 -8.58 2.18 8.06
CA LEU A 94 -7.39 2.73 7.42
C LEU A 94 -7.24 2.27 5.97
N ARG A 95 -7.43 0.97 5.70
CA ARG A 95 -7.41 0.46 4.31
C ARG A 95 -8.46 1.14 3.43
N GLY A 96 -9.66 1.35 3.97
CA GLY A 96 -10.72 2.04 3.24
C GLY A 96 -10.43 3.52 2.98
N GLU A 97 -9.79 4.21 3.93
CA GLU A 97 -9.36 5.61 3.77
C GLU A 97 -8.20 5.71 2.78
N VAL A 98 -7.17 4.87 2.90
CA VAL A 98 -6.03 4.79 1.98
C VAL A 98 -6.49 4.49 0.56
N PHE A 99 -7.36 3.50 0.37
CA PHE A 99 -7.85 3.14 -0.96
C PHE A 99 -8.63 4.28 -1.62
N ARG A 100 -9.49 4.98 -0.86
CA ARG A 100 -10.21 6.17 -1.36
C ARG A 100 -9.24 7.28 -1.72
N SER A 101 -8.29 7.61 -0.84
CA SER A 101 -7.28 8.62 -1.14
C SER A 101 -6.50 8.30 -2.41
N ILE A 102 -6.06 7.03 -2.60
CA ILE A 102 -5.36 6.62 -3.84
C ILE A 102 -6.20 6.89 -5.09
N LEU A 103 -7.51 6.61 -5.06
CA LEU A 103 -8.39 6.85 -6.21
C LEU A 103 -8.60 8.34 -6.52
N ASP A 104 -8.47 9.20 -5.51
CA ASP A 104 -8.68 10.64 -5.62
C ASP A 104 -7.36 11.41 -5.91
N LEU A 105 -6.19 10.72 -5.98
CA LEU A 105 -4.91 11.35 -6.26
C LEU A 105 -4.76 11.76 -7.73
N PRO A 106 -4.05 12.87 -8.02
CA PRO A 106 -3.75 13.28 -9.38
C PRO A 106 -2.83 12.29 -10.10
N VAL A 107 -2.94 12.19 -11.43
CA VAL A 107 -2.13 11.30 -12.27
C VAL A 107 -0.64 11.50 -12.05
N ALA A 108 -0.19 12.74 -11.86
CA ALA A 108 1.20 13.08 -11.57
C ALA A 108 1.78 12.37 -10.33
N TYR A 109 0.94 11.94 -9.39
CA TYR A 109 1.38 11.16 -8.23
C TYR A 109 1.80 9.74 -8.64
N PHE A 110 1.06 9.13 -9.57
CA PHE A 110 1.34 7.77 -10.06
C PHE A 110 2.61 7.72 -10.91
N ASP A 111 2.99 8.81 -11.56
CA ASP A 111 4.25 8.88 -12.33
C ASP A 111 5.49 8.81 -11.41
N ARG A 112 5.38 9.41 -10.21
CA ARG A 112 6.47 9.45 -9.22
C ARG A 112 6.48 8.27 -8.25
N THR A 113 5.39 7.51 -8.18
CA THR A 113 5.22 6.44 -7.19
C THR A 113 4.86 5.12 -7.85
N SER A 114 5.67 4.09 -7.64
CA SER A 114 5.39 2.77 -8.23
C SER A 114 4.13 2.14 -7.66
N THR A 115 3.38 1.41 -8.49
CA THR A 115 2.19 0.64 -8.07
C THR A 115 2.53 -0.35 -6.94
N GLY A 116 3.74 -0.94 -6.95
CA GLY A 116 4.20 -1.82 -5.89
C GLY A 116 4.31 -1.12 -4.54
N THR A 117 4.77 0.15 -4.51
CA THR A 117 4.82 0.97 -3.30
C THR A 117 3.41 1.26 -2.75
N LEU A 118 2.46 1.61 -3.62
CA LEU A 118 1.06 1.87 -3.22
C LEU A 118 0.40 0.61 -2.68
N LEU A 119 0.61 -0.53 -3.34
CA LEU A 119 0.09 -1.82 -2.88
C LEU A 119 0.69 -2.22 -1.53
N SER A 120 2.00 -2.01 -1.33
CA SER A 120 2.67 -2.24 -0.04
C SER A 120 2.10 -1.35 1.07
N ARG A 121 1.85 -0.06 0.80
CA ARG A 121 1.18 0.83 1.76
C ARG A 121 -0.21 0.33 2.12
N LEU A 122 -1.03 -0.04 1.13
CA LEU A 122 -2.40 -0.53 1.34
C LEU A 122 -2.45 -1.85 2.13
N THR A 123 -1.53 -2.78 1.87
CA THR A 123 -1.56 -4.13 2.46
C THR A 123 -0.65 -4.23 3.67
N TYR A 124 0.67 -4.11 3.47
CA TYR A 124 1.68 -4.36 4.50
C TYR A 124 1.69 -3.28 5.59
N ASN A 125 1.76 -1.97 5.22
CA ASN A 125 1.82 -0.90 6.22
C ASN A 125 0.53 -0.82 7.04
N SER A 126 -0.64 -1.06 6.42
CA SER A 126 -1.92 -1.11 7.14
C SER A 126 -1.96 -2.24 8.18
N GLU A 127 -1.39 -3.42 7.87
CA GLU A 127 -1.28 -4.53 8.81
C GLU A 127 -0.28 -4.23 9.93
N GLN A 128 0.86 -3.61 9.61
CA GLN A 128 1.85 -3.16 10.59
C GLN A 128 1.26 -2.16 11.61
N VAL A 129 0.39 -1.27 11.15
CA VAL A 129 -0.33 -0.36 12.05
C VAL A 129 -1.24 -1.14 13.00
N GLY A 130 -1.94 -2.18 12.52
CA GLY A 130 -2.76 -3.05 13.37
C GLY A 130 -1.92 -3.73 14.46
N GLN A 131 -0.83 -4.37 14.08
CA GLN A 131 0.06 -5.06 15.00
C GLN A 131 0.76 -4.09 15.97
N GLY A 132 1.29 -2.99 15.47
CA GLY A 132 2.03 -2.01 16.27
C GLY A 132 1.13 -1.19 17.21
N SER A 133 -0.03 -0.72 16.74
CA SER A 133 -0.88 0.18 17.52
C SER A 133 -1.88 -0.53 18.43
N THR A 134 -2.24 -1.78 18.14
CA THR A 134 -3.24 -2.53 18.91
C THR A 134 -2.61 -3.65 19.70
N ASP A 135 -1.95 -4.61 19.05
CA ASP A 135 -1.38 -5.76 19.74
C ASP A 135 -0.28 -5.33 20.71
N SER A 136 0.58 -4.40 20.29
CA SER A 136 1.65 -3.88 21.14
C SER A 136 1.13 -3.11 22.36
N VAL A 137 0.11 -2.26 22.18
CA VAL A 137 -0.51 -1.52 23.30
C VAL A 137 -1.17 -2.47 24.27
N VAL A 138 -1.83 -3.52 23.79
CA VAL A 138 -2.45 -4.56 24.61
C VAL A 138 -1.40 -5.30 25.45
N ILE A 139 -0.34 -5.77 24.81
CA ILE A 139 0.76 -6.47 25.49
C ILE A 139 1.36 -5.54 26.55
N MET A 140 1.59 -4.27 26.21
CA MET A 140 2.13 -3.27 27.13
C MET A 140 1.24 -3.07 28.35
N ILE A 141 -0.07 -2.87 28.16
CA ILE A 141 -1.02 -2.66 29.28
C ILE A 141 -1.10 -3.92 30.14
N ARG A 142 -1.27 -5.09 29.53
CA ARG A 142 -1.33 -6.38 30.26
C ARG A 142 -0.06 -6.62 31.05
N ALA A 143 1.09 -6.52 30.40
CA ALA A 143 2.36 -6.78 31.04
C ALA A 143 2.66 -5.78 32.16
N ALA A 144 2.34 -4.49 31.96
CA ALA A 144 2.49 -3.47 32.98
C ALA A 144 1.60 -3.74 34.20
N LEU A 145 0.30 -4.04 33.99
CA LEU A 145 -0.60 -4.40 35.07
C LEU A 145 -0.16 -5.67 35.81
N THR A 146 0.33 -6.68 35.09
CA THR A 146 0.83 -7.92 35.68
C THR A 146 2.08 -7.66 36.53
N VAL A 147 3.04 -6.88 36.02
CA VAL A 147 4.24 -6.48 36.76
C VAL A 147 3.89 -5.70 38.02
N LEU A 148 2.99 -4.72 37.91
CA LEU A 148 2.52 -3.93 39.07
C LEU A 148 1.85 -4.81 40.12
N ALA A 149 0.96 -5.72 39.72
CA ALA A 149 0.31 -6.64 40.63
C ALA A 149 1.29 -7.59 41.32
N MET A 150 2.29 -8.11 40.58
CA MET A 150 3.34 -8.97 41.16
C MET A 150 4.26 -8.21 42.09
N ILE A 151 4.66 -6.97 41.75
CA ILE A 151 5.47 -6.12 42.64
C ILE A 151 4.71 -5.84 43.92
N ALA A 152 3.43 -5.48 43.83
CA ALA A 152 2.58 -5.28 45.01
C ALA A 152 2.50 -6.54 45.90
N GLY A 153 2.38 -7.73 45.28
CA GLY A 153 2.42 -9.01 45.98
C GLY A 153 3.76 -9.30 46.65
N LEU A 154 4.90 -8.98 46.00
CA LEU A 154 6.24 -9.13 46.59
C LEU A 154 6.42 -8.20 47.80
N PHE A 155 6.00 -6.94 47.71
CA PHE A 155 6.03 -5.98 48.86
C PHE A 155 5.13 -6.41 50.03
N TRP A 156 3.96 -7.00 49.70
CA TRP A 156 3.05 -7.53 50.70
C TRP A 156 3.63 -8.71 51.47
N LEU A 157 4.40 -9.60 50.77
CA LEU A 157 5.02 -10.76 51.40
C LEU A 157 6.25 -10.37 52.24
N ASN A 158 7.19 -9.61 51.70
CA ASN A 158 8.37 -9.12 52.39
C ASN A 158 8.96 -7.90 51.65
N TRP A 159 8.74 -6.69 52.21
CA TRP A 159 9.18 -5.45 51.59
C TRP A 159 10.71 -5.30 51.49
N GLN A 160 11.49 -5.87 52.41
CA GLN A 160 12.95 -5.80 52.40
C GLN A 160 13.54 -6.63 51.26
N LEU A 161 13.07 -7.87 51.12
CA LEU A 161 13.48 -8.74 50.01
C LEU A 161 12.99 -8.22 48.66
N ALA A 162 11.80 -7.61 48.61
CA ALA A 162 11.30 -6.97 47.42
C ALA A 162 12.19 -5.81 46.96
N LEU A 163 12.65 -4.97 47.88
CA LEU A 163 13.56 -3.86 47.58
C LEU A 163 14.90 -4.37 47.03
N ILE A 164 15.48 -5.40 47.65
CA ILE A 164 16.72 -6.03 47.18
C ILE A 164 16.53 -6.64 45.79
N SER A 165 15.42 -7.34 45.56
CA SER A 165 15.07 -7.89 44.24
C SER A 165 14.94 -6.82 43.18
N LEU A 166 14.37 -5.64 43.51
CA LEU A 166 14.26 -4.53 42.57
C LEU A 166 15.63 -3.95 42.12
N THR A 167 16.70 -4.06 42.96
CA THR A 167 18.01 -3.59 42.55
C THR A 167 18.68 -4.47 41.48
N THR A 168 18.33 -5.73 41.40
CA THR A 168 18.82 -6.64 40.34
C THR A 168 18.23 -6.36 38.98
N GLY A 169 17.01 -5.80 38.90
CA GLY A 169 16.29 -5.44 37.67
C GLY A 169 17.03 -4.41 36.80
N PRO A 170 17.44 -3.25 37.33
CA PRO A 170 18.20 -2.24 36.59
C PRO A 170 19.53 -2.76 36.05
N LEU A 171 20.23 -3.64 36.78
CA LEU A 171 21.49 -4.26 36.33
C LEU A 171 21.24 -5.15 35.12
N ALA A 172 20.23 -6.00 35.17
CA ALA A 172 19.82 -6.83 34.02
C ALA A 172 19.37 -5.96 32.84
N ALA A 173 18.57 -4.91 33.07
CA ALA A 173 18.13 -3.98 32.05
C ALA A 173 19.29 -3.22 31.38
N TRP A 174 20.27 -2.79 32.14
CA TRP A 174 21.49 -2.17 31.61
C TRP A 174 22.26 -3.13 30.70
N LEU A 175 22.47 -4.38 31.13
CA LEU A 175 23.12 -5.40 30.34
C LEU A 175 22.37 -5.66 29.01
N VAL A 176 21.04 -5.82 29.07
CA VAL A 176 20.19 -5.96 27.89
C VAL A 176 20.32 -4.75 26.97
N SER A 177 20.38 -3.52 27.50
CA SER A 177 20.52 -2.30 26.69
C SER A 177 21.85 -2.26 25.91
N VAL A 178 22.93 -2.74 26.50
CA VAL A 178 24.25 -2.84 25.85
C VAL A 178 24.22 -3.84 24.70
N VAL A 179 23.58 -4.99 24.90
CA VAL A 179 23.37 -6.00 23.85
C VAL A 179 22.49 -5.48 22.72
N ASN A 180 21.38 -4.80 23.05
CA ASN A 180 20.47 -4.24 22.06
C ASN A 180 21.10 -3.19 21.15
N ARG A 181 22.08 -2.38 21.64
CA ARG A 181 22.82 -1.44 20.79
C ARG A 181 23.63 -2.16 19.71
N ARG A 182 24.30 -3.26 20.06
CA ARG A 182 25.03 -4.09 19.09
C ARG A 182 24.07 -4.78 18.11
N PHE A 183 22.96 -5.28 18.63
CA PHE A 183 21.90 -5.91 17.84
C PHE A 183 21.36 -5.00 16.74
N ARG A 184 20.99 -3.73 17.05
CA ARG A 184 20.49 -2.75 16.08
C ARG A 184 21.50 -2.50 14.94
N ARG A 185 22.81 -2.48 15.23
CA ARG A 185 23.86 -2.32 14.21
C ARG A 185 23.89 -3.50 13.23
N TYR A 186 23.79 -4.73 13.74
CA TYR A 186 23.77 -5.92 12.88
C TYR A 186 22.45 -6.07 12.13
N SER A 187 21.33 -5.72 12.74
CA SER A 187 20.01 -5.76 12.08
C SER A 187 19.95 -4.84 10.85
N ARG A 188 20.51 -3.62 10.92
CA ARG A 188 20.61 -2.73 9.75
C ARG A 188 21.45 -3.35 8.63
N ARG A 189 22.61 -3.91 8.94
CA ARG A 189 23.44 -4.58 7.93
C ARG A 189 22.76 -5.77 7.26
N ILE A 190 21.91 -6.48 8.00
CA ILE A 190 21.11 -7.57 7.43
C ILE A 190 20.06 -7.02 6.48
N GLN A 191 19.39 -5.92 6.84
CA GLN A 191 18.41 -5.27 5.94
C GLN A 191 19.07 -4.80 4.64
N ASP A 192 20.23 -4.18 4.72
CA ASP A 192 21.00 -3.74 3.55
C ASP A 192 21.40 -4.95 2.66
N SER A 193 21.93 -6.01 3.27
CA SER A 193 22.34 -7.22 2.52
C SER A 193 21.15 -8.00 1.95
N MET A 194 19.98 -7.94 2.60
CA MET A 194 18.74 -8.54 2.05
C MET A 194 18.20 -7.73 0.88
N GLY A 195 18.38 -6.41 0.90
CA GLY A 195 18.10 -5.54 -0.23
C GLY A 195 18.89 -5.96 -1.48
N ASP A 196 20.18 -6.26 -1.34
CA ASP A 196 21.02 -6.74 -2.44
C ASP A 196 20.56 -8.10 -2.99
N VAL A 197 20.21 -9.06 -2.11
CA VAL A 197 19.63 -10.36 -2.51
C VAL A 197 18.36 -10.16 -3.33
N THR A 198 17.46 -9.31 -2.84
CA THR A 198 16.19 -9.02 -3.51
C THR A 198 16.40 -8.34 -4.86
N ARG A 199 17.35 -7.39 -4.96
CA ARG A 199 17.68 -6.69 -6.21
C ARG A 199 18.16 -7.67 -7.27
N ILE A 200 19.13 -8.53 -6.96
CA ILE A 200 19.67 -9.50 -7.92
C ILE A 200 18.60 -10.51 -8.36
N ALA A 201 17.80 -11.00 -7.42
CA ALA A 201 16.69 -11.90 -7.73
C ALA A 201 15.66 -11.23 -8.66
N LYS A 202 15.28 -9.98 -8.37
CA LYS A 202 14.34 -9.21 -9.19
C LYS A 202 14.87 -9.02 -10.61
N GLU A 203 16.11 -8.52 -10.77
CA GLU A 203 16.75 -8.33 -12.07
C GLU A 203 16.79 -9.63 -12.90
N SER A 204 17.08 -10.77 -12.23
CA SER A 204 17.13 -12.07 -12.89
C SER A 204 15.74 -12.57 -13.33
N PHE A 205 14.70 -12.30 -12.55
CA PHE A 205 13.33 -12.77 -12.82
C PHE A 205 12.59 -11.88 -13.82
N GLU A 206 12.94 -10.61 -13.92
CA GLU A 206 12.34 -9.68 -14.89
C GLU A 206 12.81 -9.93 -16.33
N ALA A 207 14.00 -10.54 -16.52
CA ALA A 207 14.56 -10.79 -17.85
C ALA A 207 14.83 -12.28 -18.15
N PRO A 208 13.90 -13.22 -17.97
CA PRO A 208 14.18 -14.65 -18.07
C PRO A 208 14.58 -15.10 -19.49
N ARG A 209 14.04 -14.45 -20.52
CA ARG A 209 14.40 -14.73 -21.92
C ARG A 209 15.85 -14.32 -22.22
N LEU A 210 16.26 -13.15 -21.71
CA LEU A 210 17.62 -12.64 -21.89
C LEU A 210 18.63 -13.57 -21.21
N VAL A 211 18.36 -13.95 -19.97
CA VAL A 211 19.21 -14.87 -19.18
C VAL A 211 19.41 -16.20 -19.91
N LYS A 212 18.35 -16.73 -20.54
CA LYS A 212 18.41 -18.01 -21.28
C LYS A 212 19.13 -17.88 -22.61
N VAL A 213 18.86 -16.82 -23.40
CA VAL A 213 19.47 -16.62 -24.74
C VAL A 213 20.99 -16.38 -24.64
N TYR A 214 21.43 -15.64 -23.61
CA TYR A 214 22.85 -15.34 -23.41
C TYR A 214 23.56 -16.34 -22.48
N GLU A 215 22.90 -17.44 -22.07
CA GLU A 215 23.46 -18.48 -21.20
C GLU A 215 24.09 -17.92 -19.90
N ALA A 216 23.51 -16.81 -19.40
CA ALA A 216 24.04 -16.06 -18.25
C ALA A 216 23.76 -16.69 -16.89
N GLN A 217 23.18 -17.90 -16.81
CA GLN A 217 22.77 -18.56 -15.57
C GLN A 217 23.94 -18.79 -14.60
N SER A 218 25.10 -19.21 -15.12
CA SER A 218 26.29 -19.45 -14.30
C SER A 218 26.82 -18.16 -13.67
N HIS A 219 26.83 -17.08 -14.42
CA HIS A 219 27.26 -15.75 -13.95
C HIS A 219 26.33 -15.21 -12.87
N LEU A 220 25.01 -15.27 -13.10
CA LEU A 220 24.02 -14.80 -12.12
C LEU A 220 24.01 -15.64 -10.85
N ARG A 221 24.22 -16.97 -10.94
CA ARG A 221 24.39 -17.85 -9.77
C ARG A 221 25.59 -17.43 -8.94
N ALA A 222 26.75 -17.19 -9.57
CA ALA A 222 27.94 -16.77 -8.85
C ALA A 222 27.74 -15.44 -8.09
N ILE A 223 27.09 -14.46 -8.71
CA ILE A 223 26.77 -13.18 -8.08
C ILE A 223 25.79 -13.40 -6.91
N PHE A 224 24.71 -14.17 -7.15
CA PHE A 224 23.72 -14.46 -6.14
C PHE A 224 24.34 -15.20 -4.94
N ASP A 225 25.16 -16.22 -5.17
CA ASP A 225 25.85 -16.98 -4.12
C ASP A 225 26.78 -16.12 -3.27
N ALA A 226 27.50 -15.18 -3.91
CA ALA A 226 28.37 -14.25 -3.20
C ALA A 226 27.57 -13.34 -2.24
N VAL A 227 26.46 -12.78 -2.71
CA VAL A 227 25.59 -11.90 -1.91
C VAL A 227 24.85 -12.70 -0.84
N ASN A 228 24.37 -13.89 -1.17
CA ASN A 228 23.69 -14.78 -0.23
C ASN A 228 24.65 -15.25 0.90
N GLU A 229 25.91 -15.54 0.57
CA GLU A 229 26.93 -15.86 1.58
C GLU A 229 27.25 -14.64 2.47
N HIS A 230 27.29 -13.43 1.91
CA HIS A 230 27.45 -12.21 2.71
C HIS A 230 26.28 -12.02 3.68
N ASN A 231 25.06 -12.26 3.23
CA ASN A 231 23.85 -12.24 4.05
C ASN A 231 23.92 -13.29 5.16
N ARG A 232 24.28 -14.53 4.85
CA ARG A 232 24.47 -15.62 5.82
C ARG A 232 25.48 -15.24 6.92
N ARG A 233 26.63 -14.67 6.55
CA ARG A 233 27.64 -14.21 7.53
C ARG A 233 27.11 -13.12 8.45
N SER A 234 26.32 -12.21 7.92
CA SER A 234 25.68 -11.14 8.70
C SER A 234 24.68 -11.71 9.71
N PHE A 235 23.85 -12.68 9.29
CA PHE A 235 22.95 -13.41 10.19
C PHE A 235 23.71 -14.21 11.27
N MET A 236 24.80 -14.89 10.92
CA MET A 236 25.58 -15.66 11.90
C MET A 236 26.17 -14.78 13.00
N ARG A 237 26.62 -13.55 12.68
CA ARG A 237 27.08 -12.59 13.70
C ARG A 237 25.94 -12.15 14.64
N LEU A 238 24.72 -11.98 14.10
CA LEU A 238 23.54 -11.68 14.90
C LEU A 238 23.17 -12.84 15.82
N ILE A 239 23.16 -14.08 15.29
CA ILE A 239 22.87 -15.31 16.05
C ILE A 239 23.90 -15.49 17.18
N LEU A 240 25.19 -15.28 16.90
CA LEU A 240 26.25 -15.33 17.92
C LEU A 240 25.99 -14.30 19.02
N THR A 241 25.65 -13.06 18.65
CA THR A 241 25.35 -11.99 19.63
C THR A 241 24.16 -12.36 20.52
N ARG A 242 23.09 -12.92 19.93
CA ARG A 242 21.92 -13.42 20.69
C ARG A 242 22.26 -14.63 21.54
N GLY A 243 23.03 -15.57 20.99
CA GLY A 243 23.42 -16.79 21.67
C GLY A 243 24.29 -16.56 22.92
N LEU A 244 25.12 -15.53 22.89
CA LEU A 244 25.92 -15.14 24.06
C LEU A 244 25.15 -14.26 25.05
N ALA A 245 24.25 -13.42 24.56
CA ALA A 245 23.49 -12.49 25.40
C ALA A 245 22.52 -13.21 26.35
N ASN A 246 21.78 -14.20 25.87
CA ASN A 246 20.80 -14.93 26.69
C ASN A 246 21.42 -15.64 27.91
N PRO A 247 22.46 -16.46 27.78
CA PRO A 247 23.12 -17.08 28.93
C PRO A 247 23.70 -16.07 29.92
N THR A 248 24.25 -14.96 29.41
CA THR A 248 24.82 -13.91 30.28
C THR A 248 23.73 -13.24 31.12
N VAL A 249 22.60 -12.90 30.52
CA VAL A 249 21.45 -12.33 31.26
C VAL A 249 20.90 -13.35 32.26
N GLN A 250 20.79 -14.63 31.86
CA GLN A 250 20.34 -15.71 32.76
C GLN A 250 21.27 -15.87 33.95
N LEU A 251 22.59 -15.83 33.74
CA LEU A 251 23.57 -15.96 34.83
C LEU A 251 23.44 -14.80 35.83
N VAL A 252 23.35 -13.56 35.35
CA VAL A 252 23.17 -12.38 36.22
C VAL A 252 21.87 -12.49 37.02
N THR A 253 20.78 -12.91 36.35
CA THR A 253 19.48 -13.12 37.02
C THR A 253 19.56 -14.25 38.06
N ALA A 254 20.25 -15.35 37.75
CA ALA A 254 20.44 -16.47 38.67
C ALA A 254 21.27 -16.09 39.90
N LEU A 255 22.34 -15.29 39.71
CA LEU A 255 23.17 -14.79 40.84
C LEU A 255 22.35 -13.86 41.74
N GLY A 256 21.57 -12.95 41.18
CA GLY A 256 20.65 -12.11 41.94
C GLY A 256 19.58 -12.93 42.68
N GLY A 257 18.99 -13.93 42.00
CA GLY A 257 18.03 -14.85 42.59
C GLY A 257 18.63 -15.68 43.74
N ALA A 258 19.86 -16.17 43.58
CA ALA A 258 20.57 -16.92 44.59
C ALA A 258 20.84 -16.08 45.85
N LEU A 259 21.24 -14.80 45.69
CA LEU A 259 21.42 -13.87 46.79
C LEU A 259 20.10 -13.66 47.56
N VAL A 260 19.01 -13.37 46.83
CA VAL A 260 17.68 -13.18 47.46
C VAL A 260 17.22 -14.46 48.17
N LEU A 261 17.45 -15.64 47.55
CA LEU A 261 17.12 -16.92 48.16
C LEU A 261 17.91 -17.15 49.46
N GLY A 262 19.22 -16.87 49.46
CA GLY A 262 20.04 -17.01 50.63
C GLY A 262 19.57 -16.14 51.80
N LEU A 263 19.19 -14.88 51.52
CA LEU A 263 18.63 -13.96 52.51
C LEU A 263 17.25 -14.41 53.00
N ALA A 264 16.38 -14.87 52.10
CA ALA A 264 15.05 -15.37 52.45
C ALA A 264 15.10 -16.64 53.29
N LEU A 265 16.03 -17.57 53.00
CA LEU A 265 16.28 -18.76 53.81
C LEU A 265 16.77 -18.40 55.20
N ARG A 266 17.68 -17.42 55.32
CA ARG A 266 18.16 -16.90 56.61
C ARG A 266 16.99 -16.33 57.43
N ASP A 267 16.12 -15.54 56.82
CA ASP A 267 14.96 -14.97 57.50
C ASP A 267 13.93 -16.04 57.92
N THR A 268 13.76 -17.08 57.11
CA THR A 268 12.92 -18.22 57.43
C THR A 268 13.50 -19.04 58.61
N LEU A 269 14.79 -19.31 58.60
CA LEU A 269 15.46 -20.02 59.72
C LEU A 269 15.44 -19.22 61.03
N SER A 270 15.45 -17.89 60.95
CA SER A 270 15.36 -17.01 62.12
C SER A 270 13.90 -16.77 62.57
N GLY A 271 12.92 -17.40 61.95
CA GLY A 271 11.48 -17.24 62.30
C GLY A 271 10.86 -15.92 61.88
N ARG A 272 11.56 -15.07 61.11
CA ARG A 272 11.03 -13.78 60.62
C ARG A 272 10.11 -13.95 59.37
N MET A 273 10.19 -15.09 58.74
CA MET A 273 9.46 -15.41 57.51
C MET A 273 8.92 -16.84 57.60
N THR A 274 7.69 -17.06 57.11
CA THR A 274 7.13 -18.41 57.08
C THR A 274 7.62 -19.19 55.81
N PRO A 275 7.62 -20.53 55.82
CA PRO A 275 7.88 -21.33 54.64
C PRO A 275 6.93 -20.99 53.49
N GLY A 276 5.66 -20.62 53.80
CA GLY A 276 4.71 -20.17 52.80
C GLY A 276 5.08 -18.82 52.18
N ASP A 277 5.57 -17.86 52.97
CA ASP A 277 6.07 -16.58 52.47
C ASP A 277 7.22 -16.79 51.49
N LEU A 278 8.14 -17.71 51.82
CA LEU A 278 9.25 -18.09 50.93
C LEU A 278 8.76 -18.62 49.60
N LEU A 279 7.85 -19.60 49.63
CA LEU A 279 7.28 -20.19 48.41
C LEU A 279 6.50 -19.17 47.57
N GLY A 280 5.68 -18.33 48.22
CA GLY A 280 4.91 -17.26 47.54
C GLY A 280 5.83 -16.23 46.91
N PHE A 281 6.88 -15.77 47.64
CA PHE A 281 7.86 -14.81 47.16
C PHE A 281 8.60 -15.32 45.93
N PHE A 282 9.08 -16.57 45.98
CA PHE A 282 9.79 -17.19 44.85
C PHE A 282 8.91 -17.41 43.65
N THR A 283 7.65 -17.80 43.85
CA THR A 283 6.66 -17.95 42.78
C THR A 283 6.43 -16.63 42.03
N LEU A 284 6.28 -15.52 42.75
CA LEU A 284 6.10 -14.21 42.14
C LEU A 284 7.40 -13.72 41.47
N LEU A 285 8.56 -13.89 42.15
CA LEU A 285 9.84 -13.45 41.62
C LEU A 285 10.24 -14.15 40.31
N THR A 286 9.98 -15.45 40.19
CA THR A 286 10.24 -16.20 38.95
C THR A 286 9.22 -15.86 37.85
N SER A 287 7.97 -15.67 38.23
CA SER A 287 6.89 -15.36 37.28
C SER A 287 6.97 -13.95 36.66
N ILE A 288 7.59 -12.97 37.34
CA ILE A 288 7.70 -11.59 36.86
C ILE A 288 8.62 -11.45 35.63
N ALA A 289 9.50 -12.41 35.40
CA ALA A 289 10.47 -12.35 34.31
C ALA A 289 9.81 -12.35 32.92
N GLN A 290 8.69 -13.07 32.76
CA GLN A 290 7.98 -13.14 31.49
C GLN A 290 7.31 -11.80 31.11
N PRO A 291 6.47 -11.17 31.93
CA PRO A 291 5.85 -9.89 31.60
C PRO A 291 6.87 -8.76 31.44
N LEU A 292 7.98 -8.79 32.18
CA LEU A 292 9.09 -7.84 31.94
C LEU A 292 9.71 -7.99 30.54
N ARG A 293 9.92 -9.22 30.08
CA ARG A 293 10.38 -9.46 28.69
C ARG A 293 9.38 -8.96 27.66
N GLU A 294 8.10 -9.17 27.88
CA GLU A 294 7.02 -8.68 27.01
C GLU A 294 7.06 -7.14 26.89
N LEU A 295 7.27 -6.40 28.00
CA LEU A 295 7.41 -4.95 28.00
C LEU A 295 8.61 -4.45 27.18
N VAL A 296 9.72 -5.19 27.21
CA VAL A 296 10.92 -4.83 26.42
C VAL A 296 10.69 -5.13 24.94
N GLN A 297 10.09 -6.26 24.62
CA GLN A 297 9.90 -6.71 23.23
C GLN A 297 8.85 -5.91 22.48
N VAL A 298 7.92 -5.28 23.17
CA VAL A 298 6.84 -4.50 22.56
C VAL A 298 7.32 -3.20 21.89
N ALA A 299 8.49 -2.70 22.25
CA ALA A 299 9.00 -1.43 21.75
C ALA A 299 9.25 -1.43 20.23
N ASP A 300 9.80 -2.53 19.69
CA ASP A 300 10.12 -2.64 18.26
C ASP A 300 8.84 -2.71 17.38
N PRO A 301 7.82 -3.58 17.64
CA PRO A 301 6.56 -3.57 16.91
C PRO A 301 5.81 -2.24 17.02
N LEU A 302 5.84 -1.60 18.20
CA LEU A 302 5.21 -0.29 18.39
C LEU A 302 5.85 0.77 17.47
N GLN A 303 7.18 0.82 17.44
CA GLN A 303 7.92 1.75 16.58
C GLN A 303 7.64 1.48 15.08
N GLN A 304 7.58 0.21 14.66
CA GLN A 304 7.23 -0.17 13.29
C GLN A 304 5.81 0.27 12.95
N GLY A 305 4.85 0.08 13.86
CA GLY A 305 3.47 0.52 13.68
C GLY A 305 3.33 2.04 13.54
N ILE A 306 4.11 2.82 14.31
CA ILE A 306 4.14 4.27 14.20
C ILE A 306 4.70 4.72 12.85
N THR A 307 5.83 4.15 12.41
CA THR A 307 6.45 4.48 11.11
C THR A 307 5.52 4.11 9.96
N ALA A 308 4.86 2.95 10.04
CA ALA A 308 3.86 2.55 9.06
C ALA A 308 2.67 3.53 9.02
N ALA A 309 2.18 3.97 10.18
CA ALA A 309 1.10 4.95 10.27
C ALA A 309 1.49 6.31 9.67
N GLU A 310 2.73 6.77 9.89
CA GLU A 310 3.25 8.00 9.27
C GLU A 310 3.20 7.90 7.75
N SER A 311 3.68 6.80 7.18
CA SER A 311 3.64 6.55 5.73
C SER A 311 2.21 6.51 5.16
N LEU A 312 1.23 5.98 5.93
CA LEU A 312 -0.18 5.96 5.51
C LEU A 312 -0.81 7.35 5.60
N PHE A 313 -0.52 8.11 6.67
CA PHE A 313 -1.07 9.46 6.84
C PHE A 313 -0.48 10.45 5.84
N GLU A 314 0.79 10.33 5.46
CA GLU A 314 1.36 11.08 4.34
C GLU A 314 0.56 10.88 3.04
N LEU A 315 0.16 9.64 2.76
CA LEU A 315 -0.64 9.32 1.59
C LEU A 315 -2.10 9.84 1.70
N ILE A 316 -2.71 9.71 2.88
CA ILE A 316 -4.08 10.18 3.13
C ILE A 316 -4.17 11.71 3.06
N ASP A 317 -3.11 12.40 3.47
CA ASP A 317 -3.02 13.87 3.53
C ASP A 317 -2.51 14.48 2.21
N GLU A 318 -2.11 13.65 1.23
CA GLU A 318 -1.76 14.14 -0.11
C GLU A 318 -2.98 14.82 -0.74
N PRO A 319 -2.81 16.02 -1.33
CA PRO A 319 -3.92 16.75 -1.93
C PRO A 319 -4.61 15.93 -3.04
N PRO A 320 -5.94 15.74 -2.97
CA PRO A 320 -6.68 15.08 -4.03
C PRO A 320 -6.83 15.99 -5.26
N GLU A 321 -7.25 15.43 -6.38
CA GLU A 321 -7.65 16.23 -7.54
C GLU A 321 -8.77 17.23 -7.16
N PRO A 322 -8.78 18.45 -7.72
CA PRO A 322 -9.76 19.50 -7.41
C PRO A 322 -11.10 19.21 -8.08
N VAL A 323 -11.79 18.15 -7.62
CA VAL A 323 -13.11 17.76 -8.10
C VAL A 323 -14.20 18.54 -7.38
N GLY A 324 -15.24 18.95 -8.10
CA GLY A 324 -16.39 19.70 -7.56
C GLY A 324 -16.14 21.21 -7.42
N ALA A 325 -14.96 21.69 -7.80
CA ALA A 325 -14.67 23.13 -7.91
C ALA A 325 -14.78 23.58 -9.37
N GLY A 326 -15.33 24.78 -9.60
CA GLY A 326 -15.47 25.36 -10.94
C GLY A 326 -16.86 25.23 -11.57
N HIS A 327 -16.96 25.65 -12.83
CA HIS A 327 -18.23 25.67 -13.57
C HIS A 327 -18.59 24.27 -14.10
N ALA A 328 -19.82 23.85 -13.91
CA ALA A 328 -20.33 22.62 -14.51
C ALA A 328 -20.48 22.79 -16.03
N LEU A 329 -19.94 21.85 -16.81
CA LEU A 329 -20.06 21.78 -18.25
C LEU A 329 -21.09 20.69 -18.62
N SER A 330 -22.26 21.08 -19.06
CA SER A 330 -23.34 20.13 -19.38
C SER A 330 -23.04 19.33 -20.66
N ARG A 331 -22.81 20.02 -21.78
CA ARG A 331 -22.32 19.45 -23.04
C ARG A 331 -21.48 20.47 -23.78
N ALA A 332 -20.24 20.10 -24.11
CA ALA A 332 -19.37 20.94 -24.90
C ALA A 332 -19.78 20.93 -26.38
N ARG A 333 -19.58 22.06 -27.07
CA ARG A 333 -19.60 22.12 -28.55
C ARG A 333 -18.36 21.40 -29.10
N GLY A 334 -17.19 21.56 -28.39
CA GLY A 334 -15.95 20.91 -28.72
C GLY A 334 -14.94 21.83 -29.40
N ASP A 335 -15.10 23.15 -29.33
CA ASP A 335 -14.04 24.08 -29.75
C ASP A 335 -12.88 24.00 -28.73
N VAL A 336 -11.67 23.73 -29.21
CA VAL A 336 -10.47 23.58 -28.32
C VAL A 336 -9.36 24.48 -28.79
N GLU A 337 -8.83 25.32 -27.88
CA GLU A 337 -7.76 26.25 -28.16
C GLU A 337 -6.63 26.13 -27.14
N PHE A 338 -5.40 25.96 -27.62
CA PHE A 338 -4.17 26.02 -26.84
C PHE A 338 -3.54 27.38 -27.08
N ARG A 339 -3.24 28.14 -26.01
CA ARG A 339 -2.63 29.47 -26.06
C ARG A 339 -1.30 29.46 -25.33
N GLU A 340 -0.19 29.54 -26.07
CA GLU A 340 1.18 29.62 -25.53
C GLU A 340 1.45 28.58 -24.44
N VAL A 341 0.98 27.35 -24.65
CA VAL A 341 1.04 26.27 -23.65
C VAL A 341 2.48 25.78 -23.50
N ALA A 342 3.01 25.94 -22.29
CA ALA A 342 4.27 25.31 -21.89
C ALA A 342 4.04 24.32 -20.73
N PHE A 343 4.76 23.21 -20.78
CA PHE A 343 4.65 22.16 -19.77
C PHE A 343 5.95 21.38 -19.61
N SER A 344 6.25 21.03 -18.35
CA SER A 344 7.34 20.11 -17.97
C SER A 344 6.80 19.08 -16.99
N TYR A 345 7.18 17.82 -17.16
CA TYR A 345 6.89 16.82 -16.14
C TYR A 345 7.67 17.09 -14.86
N PRO A 346 7.11 16.79 -13.67
CA PRO A 346 7.77 17.08 -12.39
C PRO A 346 9.17 16.47 -12.22
N GLN A 347 9.46 15.39 -12.95
CA GLN A 347 10.75 14.67 -12.91
C GLN A 347 11.60 14.89 -14.18
N GLY A 348 11.13 15.74 -15.10
CA GLY A 348 11.80 15.98 -16.38
C GLY A 348 12.72 17.20 -16.34
N ASP A 349 13.97 17.04 -16.71
CA ASP A 349 14.95 18.14 -16.82
C ASP A 349 14.67 19.09 -18.02
N ARG A 350 13.79 18.72 -18.93
CA ARG A 350 13.49 19.48 -20.15
C ARG A 350 11.99 19.71 -20.31
N PRO A 351 11.58 20.91 -20.80
CA PRO A 351 10.19 21.17 -21.11
C PRO A 351 9.70 20.24 -22.23
N ALA A 352 8.55 19.58 -21.97
CA ALA A 352 7.90 18.69 -22.92
C ALA A 352 7.09 19.48 -23.97
N LEU A 353 6.57 20.66 -23.61
CA LEU A 353 5.93 21.63 -24.51
C LEU A 353 6.50 23.02 -24.27
N ARG A 354 6.67 23.80 -25.37
CA ARG A 354 7.34 25.10 -25.39
C ARG A 354 6.52 26.14 -26.15
N GLY A 355 5.48 26.70 -25.52
CA GLY A 355 4.66 27.76 -26.11
C GLY A 355 3.81 27.26 -27.28
N VAL A 356 3.13 26.13 -27.12
CA VAL A 356 2.26 25.58 -28.16
C VAL A 356 0.98 26.40 -28.29
N SER A 357 0.71 26.93 -29.48
CA SER A 357 -0.53 27.63 -29.85
C SER A 357 -1.22 26.89 -30.99
N LEU A 358 -2.47 26.48 -30.77
CA LEU A 358 -3.24 25.66 -31.70
C LEU A 358 -4.74 25.87 -31.47
N ASN A 359 -5.51 25.99 -32.56
CA ASN A 359 -6.96 26.07 -32.50
C ASN A 359 -7.60 24.93 -33.31
N VAL A 360 -8.56 24.22 -32.72
CA VAL A 360 -9.31 23.10 -33.29
C VAL A 360 -10.80 23.40 -33.21
N THR A 361 -11.42 23.57 -34.37
CA THR A 361 -12.83 23.87 -34.46
C THR A 361 -13.70 22.66 -34.10
N ALA A 362 -14.86 22.91 -33.49
CA ALA A 362 -15.81 21.85 -33.13
C ALA A 362 -16.16 20.95 -34.34
N GLY A 363 -16.13 19.64 -34.09
CA GLY A 363 -16.47 18.61 -35.07
C GLY A 363 -15.40 18.34 -36.14
N THR A 364 -14.19 18.92 -36.01
CA THR A 364 -13.07 18.65 -36.93
C THR A 364 -12.08 17.65 -36.34
N SER A 365 -11.36 16.94 -37.22
CA SER A 365 -10.29 15.99 -36.88
C SER A 365 -8.91 16.62 -37.05
N LEU A 366 -8.10 16.53 -36.01
CA LEU A 366 -6.71 16.98 -35.99
C LEU A 366 -5.76 15.80 -35.85
N ALA A 367 -4.93 15.54 -36.87
CA ALA A 367 -3.83 14.59 -36.75
C ALA A 367 -2.58 15.28 -36.20
N ILE A 368 -1.97 14.67 -35.18
CA ILE A 368 -0.72 15.12 -34.55
C ILE A 368 0.37 14.16 -34.93
N VAL A 369 1.36 14.64 -35.70
CA VAL A 369 2.48 13.85 -36.22
C VAL A 369 3.81 14.42 -35.71
N GLY A 370 4.85 13.60 -35.66
CA GLY A 370 6.18 13.99 -35.22
C GLY A 370 6.98 12.83 -34.67
N ARG A 371 8.28 13.03 -34.48
CA ARG A 371 9.17 12.01 -33.93
C ARG A 371 8.78 11.59 -32.52
N SER A 372 9.23 10.40 -32.07
CA SER A 372 9.07 9.99 -30.67
C SER A 372 9.70 11.05 -29.74
N GLY A 373 9.02 11.38 -28.64
CA GLY A 373 9.48 12.43 -27.70
C GLY A 373 9.22 13.88 -28.16
N SER A 374 8.50 14.12 -29.27
CA SER A 374 8.20 15.49 -29.73
C SER A 374 7.11 16.22 -28.90
N GLY A 375 6.44 15.53 -27.96
CA GLY A 375 5.41 16.13 -27.08
C GLY A 375 3.95 15.80 -27.47
N LYS A 376 3.70 14.92 -28.48
CA LYS A 376 2.33 14.57 -28.94
C LYS A 376 1.43 14.07 -27.83
N SER A 377 1.83 13.00 -27.13
CA SER A 377 1.04 12.41 -26.04
C SER A 377 0.89 13.37 -24.85
N THR A 378 1.91 14.20 -24.61
CA THR A 378 1.83 15.26 -23.59
C THR A 378 0.76 16.29 -23.94
N LEU A 379 0.69 16.76 -25.20
CA LEU A 379 -0.29 17.76 -25.63
C LEU A 379 -1.73 17.28 -25.39
N VAL A 380 -2.05 16.04 -25.79
CA VAL A 380 -3.40 15.49 -25.63
C VAL A 380 -3.72 15.14 -24.17
N SER A 381 -2.72 14.79 -23.34
CA SER A 381 -2.89 14.48 -21.92
C SER A 381 -3.25 15.69 -21.06
N LEU A 382 -2.92 16.91 -21.53
CA LEU A 382 -3.28 18.15 -20.85
C LEU A 382 -4.77 18.52 -21.03
N LEU A 383 -5.42 18.06 -22.10
CA LEU A 383 -6.82 18.39 -22.38
C LEU A 383 -7.79 17.83 -21.31
N PRO A 384 -7.69 16.55 -20.86
CA PRO A 384 -8.49 16.04 -19.75
C PRO A 384 -7.98 16.52 -18.38
N ARG A 385 -7.02 17.44 -18.36
CA ARG A 385 -6.40 18.01 -17.17
C ARG A 385 -5.83 16.91 -16.26
N PHE A 386 -5.04 15.98 -16.84
CA PHE A 386 -4.24 15.03 -16.06
C PHE A 386 -3.06 15.74 -15.39
N TYR A 387 -2.65 16.87 -15.98
CA TYR A 387 -1.62 17.79 -15.47
C TYR A 387 -2.09 19.22 -15.72
N ASP A 388 -1.70 20.14 -14.86
CA ASP A 388 -1.88 21.58 -15.08
C ASP A 388 -0.70 22.15 -15.89
N VAL A 389 -0.97 23.10 -16.77
CA VAL A 389 0.06 23.76 -17.59
C VAL A 389 0.96 24.63 -16.73
N ALA A 390 2.26 24.71 -17.09
CA ALA A 390 3.21 25.57 -16.40
C ALA A 390 3.01 27.05 -16.76
N SER A 391 2.68 27.34 -18.03
CA SER A 391 2.27 28.65 -18.51
C SER A 391 1.34 28.51 -19.71
N GLY A 392 0.62 29.57 -20.05
CA GLY A 392 -0.41 29.55 -21.07
C GLY A 392 -1.74 29.04 -20.55
N SER A 393 -2.65 28.72 -21.47
CA SER A 393 -4.00 28.24 -21.17
C SER A 393 -4.51 27.26 -22.23
N ILE A 394 -5.38 26.36 -21.81
CA ILE A 394 -6.14 25.47 -22.70
C ILE A 394 -7.61 25.80 -22.50
N LEU A 395 -8.27 26.16 -23.59
CA LEU A 395 -9.68 26.55 -23.54
C LEU A 395 -10.54 25.49 -24.23
N VAL A 396 -11.68 25.20 -23.63
CA VAL A 396 -12.76 24.42 -24.23
C VAL A 396 -13.98 25.33 -24.31
N ASP A 397 -14.51 25.52 -25.51
CA ASP A 397 -15.62 26.46 -25.81
C ASP A 397 -15.34 27.89 -25.27
N GLY A 398 -14.10 28.35 -25.37
CA GLY A 398 -13.68 29.70 -24.99
C GLY A 398 -13.37 29.90 -23.50
N ARG A 399 -13.52 28.90 -22.65
CA ARG A 399 -13.20 28.96 -21.22
C ARG A 399 -12.03 28.03 -20.87
N ASP A 400 -11.17 28.47 -19.96
CA ASP A 400 -10.02 27.69 -19.49
C ASP A 400 -10.46 26.38 -18.81
N VAL A 401 -9.77 25.28 -19.10
CA VAL A 401 -10.05 23.96 -18.50
C VAL A 401 -9.91 23.96 -16.98
N ARG A 402 -9.15 24.90 -16.41
CA ARG A 402 -8.96 25.07 -14.97
C ARG A 402 -10.20 25.65 -14.27
N ASP A 403 -11.06 26.36 -15.02
CA ASP A 403 -12.29 26.97 -14.50
C ASP A 403 -13.49 26.02 -14.50
N TYR A 404 -13.37 24.86 -15.14
CA TYR A 404 -14.41 23.84 -15.13
C TYR A 404 -14.30 22.91 -13.92
N ASP A 405 -15.47 22.40 -13.46
CA ASP A 405 -15.48 21.21 -12.63
C ASP A 405 -14.88 20.03 -13.39
N LEU A 406 -13.88 19.39 -12.78
CA LEU A 406 -13.05 18.38 -13.42
C LEU A 406 -13.85 17.14 -13.89
N ARG A 407 -14.89 16.75 -13.15
CA ARG A 407 -15.79 15.65 -13.56
C ARG A 407 -16.60 16.03 -14.79
N SER A 408 -17.13 17.23 -14.81
CA SER A 408 -17.92 17.72 -15.93
C SER A 408 -17.09 17.90 -17.20
N LEU A 409 -15.85 18.39 -17.08
CA LEU A 409 -14.89 18.47 -18.19
C LEU A 409 -14.55 17.07 -18.73
N ARG A 410 -14.14 16.14 -17.87
CA ARG A 410 -13.79 14.77 -18.26
C ARG A 410 -14.98 13.98 -18.81
N ALA A 411 -16.22 14.34 -18.46
CA ALA A 411 -17.41 13.77 -19.08
C ALA A 411 -17.51 14.11 -20.56
N GLN A 412 -16.94 15.23 -21.01
CA GLN A 412 -16.96 15.69 -22.41
C GLN A 412 -15.81 15.11 -23.25
N ILE A 413 -14.92 14.32 -22.68
CA ILE A 413 -13.72 13.81 -23.35
C ILE A 413 -13.73 12.29 -23.31
N ALA A 414 -13.63 11.62 -24.46
CA ALA A 414 -13.38 10.18 -24.57
C ALA A 414 -11.94 9.93 -24.99
N VAL A 415 -11.34 8.86 -24.48
CA VAL A 415 -9.96 8.48 -24.81
C VAL A 415 -9.94 7.03 -25.25
N VAL A 416 -9.29 6.76 -26.39
CA VAL A 416 -8.91 5.43 -26.84
C VAL A 416 -7.41 5.38 -26.89
N SER A 417 -6.78 4.68 -25.94
CA SER A 417 -5.33 4.60 -25.80
C SER A 417 -4.74 3.44 -26.59
N GLN A 418 -3.45 3.53 -26.90
CA GLN A 418 -2.65 2.47 -27.52
C GLN A 418 -2.66 1.22 -26.66
N ASP A 419 -2.32 1.35 -25.37
CA ASP A 419 -2.35 0.27 -24.41
C ASP A 419 -3.73 0.18 -23.75
N VAL A 420 -4.55 -0.74 -24.27
CA VAL A 420 -5.90 -0.94 -23.73
C VAL A 420 -5.86 -1.65 -22.40
N THR A 421 -6.27 -0.94 -21.35
CA THR A 421 -6.45 -1.53 -20.02
C THR A 421 -7.87 -2.06 -19.85
N LEU A 422 -7.99 -3.37 -19.61
CA LEU A 422 -9.24 -4.03 -19.21
C LEU A 422 -9.12 -4.51 -17.77
N PHE A 423 -10.22 -4.41 -17.03
CA PHE A 423 -10.33 -4.94 -15.68
C PHE A 423 -10.74 -6.41 -15.75
N ASN A 424 -10.31 -7.20 -14.77
CA ASN A 424 -10.69 -8.60 -14.65
C ASN A 424 -12.18 -8.70 -14.27
N ASP A 425 -13.01 -8.53 -15.26
CA ASP A 425 -14.47 -8.49 -15.17
C ASP A 425 -15.04 -8.97 -16.52
N THR A 426 -16.36 -8.94 -16.69
CA THR A 426 -17.01 -9.30 -17.95
C THR A 426 -16.75 -8.28 -19.05
N ILE A 427 -16.92 -8.68 -20.31
CA ILE A 427 -16.88 -7.76 -21.46
C ILE A 427 -17.91 -6.66 -21.28
N ARG A 428 -19.14 -7.00 -20.87
CA ARG A 428 -20.22 -6.06 -20.55
C ARG A 428 -19.76 -4.97 -19.59
N ASN A 429 -19.21 -5.36 -18.43
CA ASN A 429 -18.77 -4.44 -17.40
C ASN A 429 -17.56 -3.61 -17.85
N ASN A 430 -16.69 -4.16 -18.69
CA ASN A 430 -15.59 -3.41 -19.29
C ASN A 430 -16.08 -2.36 -20.29
N ILE A 431 -17.15 -2.59 -21.04
CA ILE A 431 -17.77 -1.58 -21.92
C ILE A 431 -18.46 -0.50 -21.09
N ALA A 432 -19.31 -0.89 -20.14
CA ALA A 432 -20.07 0.04 -19.29
C ALA A 432 -19.15 0.86 -18.36
N PHE A 433 -18.08 0.29 -17.88
CA PHE A 433 -17.04 0.86 -17.00
C PHE A 433 -17.63 1.67 -15.83
N GLY A 434 -18.48 1.01 -15.04
CA GLY A 434 -19.12 1.60 -13.86
C GLY A 434 -20.26 2.58 -14.13
N ARG A 435 -20.64 2.80 -15.38
CA ARG A 435 -21.77 3.64 -15.75
C ARG A 435 -23.07 2.84 -15.72
N LYS A 436 -24.14 3.45 -15.22
CA LYS A 436 -25.49 2.90 -15.35
C LYS A 436 -25.99 3.22 -16.76
N VAL A 437 -26.07 2.22 -17.63
CA VAL A 437 -26.50 2.35 -19.04
C VAL A 437 -27.64 1.39 -19.31
N SER A 438 -28.46 1.72 -20.31
CA SER A 438 -29.50 0.79 -20.77
C SER A 438 -28.86 -0.37 -21.54
N GLU A 439 -29.52 -1.53 -21.57
CA GLU A 439 -29.05 -2.69 -22.34
C GLU A 439 -29.01 -2.35 -23.85
N SER A 440 -29.97 -1.58 -24.32
CA SER A 440 -30.02 -1.13 -25.73
C SER A 440 -28.82 -0.28 -26.12
N ASP A 441 -28.42 0.69 -25.28
CA ASP A 441 -27.27 1.56 -25.55
C ASP A 441 -25.97 0.76 -25.53
N LEU A 442 -25.85 -0.20 -24.63
CA LEU A 442 -24.68 -1.07 -24.53
C LEU A 442 -24.54 -1.96 -25.77
N LEU A 443 -25.65 -2.59 -26.19
CA LEU A 443 -25.67 -3.42 -27.39
C LEU A 443 -25.37 -2.60 -28.65
N GLN A 444 -25.96 -1.41 -28.79
CA GLN A 444 -25.68 -0.50 -29.91
C GLN A 444 -24.18 -0.11 -29.96
N ALA A 445 -23.56 0.22 -28.82
CA ALA A 445 -22.16 0.55 -28.77
C ALA A 445 -21.27 -0.68 -29.06
N ALA A 446 -21.64 -1.86 -28.60
CA ALA A 446 -20.94 -3.11 -28.86
C ALA A 446 -21.03 -3.52 -30.34
N GLU A 447 -22.20 -3.34 -30.99
CA GLU A 447 -22.42 -3.59 -32.42
C GLU A 447 -21.59 -2.62 -33.26
N ALA A 448 -21.69 -1.32 -32.97
CA ALA A 448 -20.95 -0.27 -33.67
C ALA A 448 -19.42 -0.40 -33.57
N ALA A 449 -18.92 -1.05 -32.53
CA ALA A 449 -17.51 -1.38 -32.35
C ALA A 449 -17.15 -2.79 -32.86
N HIS A 450 -18.04 -3.50 -33.52
CA HIS A 450 -17.84 -4.88 -33.97
C HIS A 450 -17.50 -5.88 -32.85
N VAL A 451 -17.93 -5.60 -31.62
CA VAL A 451 -17.69 -6.48 -30.47
C VAL A 451 -18.57 -7.73 -30.55
N LEU A 452 -19.85 -7.57 -30.98
CA LEU A 452 -20.80 -8.66 -31.03
C LEU A 452 -20.38 -9.80 -31.98
N GLU A 453 -19.59 -9.50 -33.01
CA GLU A 453 -19.07 -10.50 -33.94
C GLU A 453 -18.23 -11.59 -33.25
N PHE A 454 -17.27 -11.21 -32.44
CA PHE A 454 -16.45 -12.20 -31.72
C PHE A 454 -17.13 -12.72 -30.45
N VAL A 455 -17.98 -11.90 -29.82
CA VAL A 455 -18.71 -12.31 -28.61
C VAL A 455 -19.73 -13.41 -28.92
N SER A 456 -20.33 -13.43 -30.12
CA SER A 456 -21.25 -14.48 -30.54
C SER A 456 -20.63 -15.90 -30.54
N SER A 457 -19.31 -16.02 -30.67
CA SER A 457 -18.58 -17.27 -30.61
C SER A 457 -18.22 -17.69 -29.16
N LEU A 458 -18.43 -16.84 -28.16
CA LEU A 458 -18.09 -17.10 -26.77
C LEU A 458 -19.29 -17.70 -26.02
N PRO A 459 -19.09 -18.75 -25.18
CA PRO A 459 -20.18 -19.46 -24.50
C PRO A 459 -21.07 -18.56 -23.62
N ALA A 460 -20.47 -17.55 -22.97
CA ALA A 460 -21.18 -16.61 -22.08
C ALA A 460 -21.48 -15.26 -22.74
N GLY A 461 -21.24 -15.09 -24.04
CA GLY A 461 -21.50 -13.85 -24.76
C GLY A 461 -20.79 -12.65 -24.12
N LEU A 462 -21.51 -11.54 -23.92
CA LEU A 462 -21.00 -10.33 -23.27
C LEU A 462 -20.64 -10.55 -21.78
N ASP A 463 -21.12 -11.60 -21.13
CA ASP A 463 -20.82 -11.91 -19.74
C ASP A 463 -19.56 -12.77 -19.60
N THR A 464 -18.81 -12.97 -20.69
CA THR A 464 -17.50 -13.64 -20.67
C THR A 464 -16.48 -12.81 -19.90
N MET A 465 -15.76 -13.45 -18.98
CA MET A 465 -14.63 -12.85 -18.23
C MET A 465 -13.43 -12.62 -19.13
N VAL A 466 -12.80 -11.46 -19.07
CA VAL A 466 -11.65 -11.10 -19.91
C VAL A 466 -10.29 -11.54 -19.32
N GLY A 467 -10.26 -11.94 -18.04
CA GLY A 467 -9.03 -12.26 -17.32
C GLY A 467 -8.23 -11.01 -16.92
N ASP A 468 -7.10 -11.24 -16.26
CA ASP A 468 -6.23 -10.15 -15.82
C ASP A 468 -5.70 -9.35 -17.02
N ARG A 469 -5.96 -8.03 -17.02
CA ARG A 469 -5.60 -7.10 -18.12
C ARG A 469 -6.10 -7.58 -19.50
N GLY A 470 -7.16 -8.39 -19.55
CA GLY A 470 -7.71 -8.89 -20.81
C GLY A 470 -6.83 -9.94 -21.51
N VAL A 471 -6.03 -10.72 -20.75
CA VAL A 471 -5.11 -11.74 -21.29
C VAL A 471 -5.80 -12.81 -22.15
N LEU A 472 -7.09 -13.05 -21.92
CA LEU A 472 -7.88 -14.04 -22.66
C LEU A 472 -8.36 -13.52 -24.04
N LEU A 473 -8.10 -12.25 -24.35
CA LEU A 473 -8.52 -11.61 -25.60
C LEU A 473 -7.33 -11.25 -26.49
N SER A 474 -7.56 -11.27 -27.81
CA SER A 474 -6.59 -10.76 -28.78
C SER A 474 -6.41 -9.23 -28.66
N GLY A 475 -5.32 -8.68 -29.20
CA GLY A 475 -5.10 -7.22 -29.25
C GLY A 475 -6.26 -6.47 -29.89
N GLY A 476 -6.75 -6.97 -31.03
CA GLY A 476 -7.89 -6.40 -31.75
C GLY A 476 -9.21 -6.48 -31.00
N GLN A 477 -9.46 -7.57 -30.25
CA GLN A 477 -10.65 -7.69 -29.40
C GLN A 477 -10.61 -6.69 -28.25
N ARG A 478 -9.47 -6.52 -27.57
CA ARG A 478 -9.29 -5.49 -26.54
C ARG A 478 -9.54 -4.08 -27.08
N GLN A 479 -9.00 -3.79 -28.28
CA GLN A 479 -9.18 -2.48 -28.92
C GLN A 479 -10.65 -2.20 -29.25
N ARG A 480 -11.39 -3.18 -29.80
CA ARG A 480 -12.84 -3.05 -30.08
C ARG A 480 -13.65 -2.78 -28.81
N ILE A 481 -13.32 -3.42 -27.68
CA ILE A 481 -13.93 -3.11 -26.37
C ILE A 481 -13.64 -1.66 -25.94
N SER A 482 -12.42 -1.16 -26.15
CA SER A 482 -12.06 0.23 -25.85
C SER A 482 -12.83 1.23 -26.70
N ILE A 483 -13.02 0.92 -28.00
CA ILE A 483 -13.84 1.72 -28.92
C ILE A 483 -15.32 1.69 -28.48
N ALA A 484 -15.88 0.51 -28.13
CA ALA A 484 -17.24 0.40 -27.61
C ALA A 484 -17.45 1.27 -26.35
N ARG A 485 -16.46 1.28 -25.44
CA ARG A 485 -16.46 2.16 -24.25
C ARG A 485 -16.50 3.63 -24.62
N ALA A 486 -15.75 4.06 -25.64
CA ALA A 486 -15.75 5.44 -26.12
C ALA A 486 -17.05 5.82 -26.85
N LEU A 487 -17.62 4.91 -27.64
CA LEU A 487 -18.93 5.09 -28.29
C LEU A 487 -20.06 5.24 -27.26
N LEU A 488 -20.09 4.35 -26.26
CA LEU A 488 -21.07 4.38 -25.18
C LEU A 488 -20.96 5.67 -24.34
N LYS A 489 -19.75 6.21 -24.17
CA LYS A 489 -19.54 7.50 -23.47
C LYS A 489 -20.15 8.67 -24.24
N ASN A 490 -20.19 8.62 -25.56
CA ASN A 490 -20.75 9.63 -26.47
C ASN A 490 -20.28 11.06 -26.17
N ALA A 491 -18.98 11.23 -25.93
CA ALA A 491 -18.35 12.51 -25.63
C ALA A 491 -18.11 13.33 -26.91
N PRO A 492 -18.29 14.68 -26.89
CA PRO A 492 -18.06 15.54 -28.05
C PRO A 492 -16.60 15.71 -28.44
N ILE A 493 -15.68 15.47 -27.52
CA ILE A 493 -14.22 15.53 -27.74
C ILE A 493 -13.65 14.12 -27.64
N LEU A 494 -12.83 13.73 -28.61
CA LEU A 494 -12.23 12.41 -28.71
C LEU A 494 -10.70 12.51 -28.81
N ILE A 495 -10.00 11.70 -28.04
CA ILE A 495 -8.55 11.51 -28.12
C ILE A 495 -8.28 10.08 -28.55
N LEU A 496 -7.57 9.91 -29.69
CA LEU A 496 -7.15 8.63 -30.23
C LEU A 496 -5.61 8.56 -30.20
N ASP A 497 -5.06 7.64 -29.43
CA ASP A 497 -3.62 7.39 -29.37
C ASP A 497 -3.33 6.04 -29.99
N GLU A 498 -2.74 6.04 -31.20
CA GLU A 498 -2.25 4.89 -31.98
C GLU A 498 -3.14 3.60 -31.92
N ALA A 499 -4.41 3.74 -32.27
CA ALA A 499 -5.43 2.71 -32.06
C ALA A 499 -5.26 1.40 -32.89
N THR A 500 -4.21 1.22 -33.71
CA THR A 500 -4.14 0.14 -34.70
C THR A 500 -2.78 -0.53 -34.89
N SER A 501 -1.76 -0.29 -34.06
CA SER A 501 -0.45 -0.95 -34.16
C SER A 501 -0.53 -2.44 -33.81
N ALA A 502 0.12 -3.29 -34.64
CA ALA A 502 0.29 -4.74 -34.42
C ALA A 502 -0.97 -5.63 -34.50
N LEU A 503 -1.89 -5.36 -35.43
CA LEU A 503 -3.11 -6.14 -35.66
C LEU A 503 -3.06 -6.92 -36.99
N ASP A 504 -3.82 -8.02 -37.04
CA ASP A 504 -4.07 -8.75 -38.29
C ASP A 504 -5.01 -7.94 -39.21
N THR A 505 -4.91 -8.19 -40.53
CA THR A 505 -5.60 -7.38 -41.57
C THR A 505 -7.13 -7.35 -41.40
N GLU A 506 -7.74 -8.43 -40.93
CA GLU A 506 -9.18 -8.51 -40.74
C GLU A 506 -9.62 -7.69 -39.52
N ALA A 507 -8.97 -7.86 -38.39
CA ALA A 507 -9.23 -7.06 -37.19
C ALA A 507 -9.00 -5.56 -37.44
N GLU A 508 -7.98 -5.22 -38.24
CA GLU A 508 -7.71 -3.84 -38.64
C GLU A 508 -8.88 -3.20 -39.38
N ARG A 509 -9.47 -3.91 -40.37
CA ARG A 509 -10.60 -3.39 -41.12
C ARG A 509 -11.82 -3.10 -40.24
N HIS A 510 -12.16 -3.99 -39.30
CA HIS A 510 -13.25 -3.78 -38.35
C HIS A 510 -12.96 -2.61 -37.40
N ILE A 511 -11.73 -2.46 -36.94
CA ILE A 511 -11.32 -1.33 -36.07
C ILE A 511 -11.39 -0.01 -36.85
N GLN A 512 -10.93 0.04 -38.11
CA GLN A 512 -11.03 1.24 -38.95
C GLN A 512 -12.49 1.65 -39.19
N ALA A 513 -13.39 0.70 -39.47
CA ALA A 513 -14.81 0.96 -39.60
C ALA A 513 -15.43 1.53 -38.31
N ALA A 514 -15.11 0.93 -37.18
CA ALA A 514 -15.55 1.41 -35.85
C ALA A 514 -14.99 2.81 -35.52
N LEU A 515 -13.72 3.08 -35.83
CA LEU A 515 -13.11 4.39 -35.65
C LEU A 515 -13.73 5.45 -36.55
N ALA A 516 -14.01 5.15 -37.83
CA ALA A 516 -14.68 6.05 -38.73
C ALA A 516 -16.09 6.45 -38.23
N GLN A 517 -16.81 5.52 -37.60
CA GLN A 517 -18.06 5.80 -36.92
C GLN A 517 -17.88 6.65 -35.65
N LEU A 518 -16.83 6.35 -34.87
CA LEU A 518 -16.55 7.05 -33.63
C LEU A 518 -16.16 8.52 -33.85
N VAL A 519 -15.45 8.85 -34.93
CA VAL A 519 -14.94 10.21 -35.25
C VAL A 519 -16.08 11.14 -35.72
N ARG A 520 -17.18 10.62 -36.31
CA ARG A 520 -18.24 11.43 -36.90
C ARG A 520 -18.83 12.42 -35.89
N ASN A 521 -18.93 13.69 -36.32
CA ASN A 521 -19.52 14.80 -35.54
C ASN A 521 -18.84 15.03 -34.15
N ARG A 522 -17.55 14.73 -34.03
CA ARG A 522 -16.76 14.95 -32.80
C ARG A 522 -15.47 15.68 -33.13
N THR A 523 -15.05 16.54 -32.19
CA THR A 523 -13.73 17.13 -32.26
C THR A 523 -12.70 16.05 -31.86
N THR A 524 -11.85 15.66 -32.82
CA THR A 524 -11.00 14.50 -32.65
C THR A 524 -9.52 14.89 -32.69
N PHE A 525 -8.76 14.52 -31.68
CA PHE A 525 -7.32 14.58 -31.64
C PHE A 525 -6.75 13.19 -31.88
N VAL A 526 -5.97 13.01 -32.96
CA VAL A 526 -5.40 11.71 -33.33
C VAL A 526 -3.89 11.80 -33.28
N ILE A 527 -3.25 11.03 -32.39
CA ILE A 527 -1.82 10.79 -32.47
C ILE A 527 -1.63 9.72 -33.54
N ALA A 528 -1.17 10.15 -34.73
CA ALA A 528 -1.18 9.30 -35.88
C ALA A 528 0.20 8.69 -36.14
N HIS A 529 0.22 7.35 -36.28
CA HIS A 529 1.38 6.55 -36.70
C HIS A 529 1.11 5.82 -38.04
N ARG A 530 -0.10 5.97 -38.60
CA ARG A 530 -0.47 5.38 -39.89
C ARG A 530 -0.88 6.45 -40.89
N LEU A 531 -0.49 6.21 -42.15
CA LEU A 531 -0.74 7.12 -43.27
C LEU A 531 -2.23 7.38 -43.49
N SER A 532 -3.05 6.32 -43.52
CA SER A 532 -4.48 6.42 -43.76
C SER A 532 -5.22 7.34 -42.76
N THR A 533 -4.77 7.34 -41.51
CA THR A 533 -5.33 8.21 -40.46
C THR A 533 -4.90 9.66 -40.63
N VAL A 534 -3.68 9.89 -41.10
CA VAL A 534 -3.15 11.24 -41.35
C VAL A 534 -3.82 11.89 -42.56
N GLU A 535 -4.00 11.13 -43.67
CA GLU A 535 -4.58 11.61 -44.90
C GLU A 535 -6.06 11.99 -44.77
N GLN A 536 -6.81 11.29 -43.89
CA GLN A 536 -8.25 11.52 -43.67
C GLN A 536 -8.51 12.64 -42.65
N ALA A 537 -7.51 13.19 -42.00
CA ALA A 537 -7.68 14.25 -41.02
C ALA A 537 -7.94 15.60 -41.72
N ASP A 538 -8.90 16.39 -41.19
CA ASP A 538 -9.20 17.73 -41.69
C ASP A 538 -8.00 18.68 -41.59
N ARG A 539 -7.16 18.48 -40.56
CA ARG A 539 -5.95 19.25 -40.32
C ARG A 539 -4.86 18.38 -39.72
N ILE A 540 -3.64 18.68 -40.09
CA ILE A 540 -2.43 18.04 -39.57
C ILE A 540 -1.58 19.08 -38.87
N VAL A 541 -1.01 18.70 -37.73
CA VAL A 541 -0.02 19.48 -36.97
C VAL A 541 1.23 18.65 -36.81
N VAL A 542 2.37 19.21 -37.17
CA VAL A 542 3.69 18.60 -37.01
C VAL A 542 4.34 19.15 -35.75
N MET A 543 4.67 18.24 -34.83
CA MET A 543 5.38 18.58 -33.61
C MET A 543 6.85 18.19 -33.70
N ASP A 544 7.73 19.12 -33.31
CA ASP A 544 9.17 18.87 -33.15
C ASP A 544 9.69 19.58 -31.87
N ALA A 545 10.41 18.85 -31.03
CA ALA A 545 11.01 19.34 -29.80
C ALA A 545 10.07 20.18 -28.88
N GLY A 546 8.81 19.77 -28.77
CA GLY A 546 7.80 20.41 -27.93
C GLY A 546 7.12 21.63 -28.55
N GLN A 547 7.30 21.88 -29.84
CA GLN A 547 6.69 23.01 -30.57
C GLN A 547 5.89 22.51 -31.79
N VAL A 548 4.91 23.31 -32.22
CA VAL A 548 4.24 23.16 -33.51
C VAL A 548 5.09 23.86 -34.56
N VAL A 549 5.61 23.07 -35.51
CA VAL A 549 6.50 23.59 -36.56
C VAL A 549 5.75 23.79 -37.90
N GLU A 550 4.74 22.96 -38.17
CA GLU A 550 3.93 23.07 -39.38
C GLU A 550 2.46 22.73 -39.06
N SER A 551 1.53 23.36 -39.79
CA SER A 551 0.11 23.06 -39.73
C SER A 551 -0.54 23.31 -41.09
N GLY A 552 -1.43 22.42 -41.51
CA GLY A 552 -2.15 22.49 -42.80
C GLY A 552 -2.89 21.19 -43.09
N THR A 553 -3.47 21.11 -44.28
CA THR A 553 -4.00 19.86 -44.85
C THR A 553 -2.87 18.96 -45.37
N HIS A 554 -3.15 17.70 -45.65
CA HIS A 554 -2.20 16.76 -46.22
C HIS A 554 -1.57 17.31 -47.53
N ALA A 555 -2.39 17.79 -48.44
CA ALA A 555 -1.93 18.31 -49.73
C ALA A 555 -1.06 19.56 -49.58
N GLU A 556 -1.46 20.53 -48.72
CA GLU A 556 -0.70 21.75 -48.44
C GLU A 556 0.69 21.46 -47.86
N LEU A 557 0.76 20.53 -46.89
CA LEU A 557 2.00 20.21 -46.22
C LEU A 557 2.96 19.40 -47.09
N LEU A 558 2.46 18.55 -47.98
CA LEU A 558 3.28 17.89 -48.99
C LEU A 558 3.83 18.88 -50.01
N ALA A 559 3.00 19.85 -50.48
CA ALA A 559 3.43 20.86 -51.43
C ALA A 559 4.52 21.81 -50.89
N ARG A 560 4.55 22.01 -49.54
CA ARG A 560 5.58 22.85 -48.87
C ARG A 560 6.94 22.17 -48.82
N ASP A 561 7.04 20.86 -49.07
CA ASP A 561 8.25 20.03 -48.96
C ASP A 561 9.04 20.22 -47.66
N GLY A 562 8.33 20.45 -46.56
CA GLY A 562 8.86 20.73 -45.24
C GLY A 562 9.10 19.51 -44.37
N ARG A 563 8.98 19.67 -43.04
CA ARG A 563 9.14 18.60 -42.05
C ARG A 563 8.11 17.49 -42.21
N TYR A 564 6.88 17.84 -42.58
CA TYR A 564 5.83 16.85 -42.89
C TYR A 564 6.20 15.97 -44.04
N ALA A 565 6.61 16.53 -45.17
CA ALA A 565 7.02 15.78 -46.35
C ALA A 565 8.22 14.86 -46.09
N GLN A 566 9.18 15.31 -45.24
CA GLN A 566 10.29 14.47 -44.79
C GLN A 566 9.82 13.30 -43.94
N LEU A 567 8.93 13.50 -42.97
CA LEU A 567 8.34 12.46 -42.13
C LEU A 567 7.53 11.47 -42.99
N TYR A 568 6.74 11.99 -43.92
CA TYR A 568 5.95 11.20 -44.87
C TYR A 568 6.83 10.22 -45.66
N ARG A 569 7.92 10.73 -46.29
CA ARG A 569 8.88 9.88 -47.03
C ARG A 569 9.59 8.85 -46.17
N LEU A 570 9.88 9.17 -44.90
CA LEU A 570 10.59 8.28 -43.98
C LEU A 570 9.71 7.19 -43.37
N GLN A 571 8.42 7.49 -43.12
CA GLN A 571 7.56 6.58 -42.40
C GLN A 571 6.52 5.86 -43.27
N PHE A 572 6.26 6.39 -44.48
CA PHE A 572 5.09 5.99 -45.27
C PHE A 572 5.37 5.80 -46.76
N ALA A 573 6.57 6.08 -47.23
CA ALA A 573 6.96 5.92 -48.65
C ALA A 573 7.77 4.63 -48.84
N ASP A 574 7.14 3.47 -48.54
CA ASP A 574 7.57 2.15 -49.02
C ASP A 574 6.48 1.52 -49.88
#